data_171b69427b691b3c288b29f723461a71
#
_entry.id   171b69427b691b3c288b29f723461a71
#
_cell.length_a   1.000
_cell.length_b   1.000
_cell.length_c   1.000
_cell.angle_alpha   90.00
_cell.angle_beta   90.00
_cell.angle_gamma   90.00
#
_symmetry.space_group_name_H-M   'P 1'
#
loop_
_entity.id
_entity.type
_entity.pdbx_description
1 polymer ?
#
loop_
_entity_poly.entity_id
_entity_poly.type
_entity_poly.pdbx_seq_one_letter_code
_entity_poly.pdbx_strand_id
1 'polypeptide(L)'
;MKLGTLKHAVNHKPTASDFAIIEADAPACPEGGVLVRVVHLSLDPYVGSRLRGRHMGEAPPVPMQGAIPGAIIGQVTESRAPDLAVGDWVHSMEGGWQEFAALSREHVRKIDPTLAPLAAHAGVLGMPGLTAWAGITQLAKVGPGDTVLVDAAAGPVGGTVGQIARIKGAERVVGIAGGPEKCALVTDTYGFDACVDYKAEGWHDALAEALPDGLSVFFENVSADMAMLALSHARIYARGVLCGLVDAYHTEAQSQHAMNAGLIIGKRANLSGLVVYDFYPRWDEFVAEAAPWIASGDLKFAEDRVNGLENAPALFERLMNGKNKGKAVVTVSDESS
;
A
#
# COMPACT_ATOMS: atom_id res chain seq x y z
N MET A 1 3.62 -23.20 16.09
CA MET A 1 3.44 -22.38 14.87
C MET A 1 4.65 -21.51 14.62
N LYS A 2 4.89 -21.11 13.36
CA LYS A 2 5.92 -20.12 13.04
C LYS A 2 5.46 -18.70 13.36
N LEU A 3 6.39 -17.90 13.91
CA LEU A 3 6.19 -16.50 14.29
C LEU A 3 7.39 -15.66 13.82
N GLY A 4 7.13 -14.58 13.09
CA GLY A 4 8.14 -13.60 12.70
C GLY A 4 8.32 -12.55 13.80
N THR A 5 9.55 -12.35 14.27
CA THR A 5 9.89 -11.43 15.35
C THR A 5 11.20 -10.69 15.08
N LEU A 6 11.49 -9.67 15.86
CA LEU A 6 12.75 -8.93 15.79
C LEU A 6 13.85 -9.68 16.58
N LYS A 7 15.07 -9.68 16.05
CA LYS A 7 16.28 -10.12 16.78
C LYS A 7 16.84 -9.01 17.70
N HIS A 8 16.66 -7.77 17.30
CA HIS A 8 17.13 -6.57 18.00
C HIS A 8 16.30 -5.35 17.57
N ALA A 9 16.42 -4.25 18.28
CA ALA A 9 15.77 -2.99 17.91
C ALA A 9 16.32 -2.48 16.56
N VAL A 10 15.45 -2.04 15.68
CA VAL A 10 15.79 -1.59 14.33
C VAL A 10 15.76 -0.07 14.27
N ASN A 11 16.92 0.57 14.10
CA ASN A 11 17.08 2.02 13.97
C ASN A 11 17.59 2.45 12.58
N HIS A 12 17.70 1.51 11.68
CA HIS A 12 18.18 1.69 10.30
C HIS A 12 17.14 1.17 9.32
N LYS A 13 17.44 1.26 8.03
CA LYS A 13 16.62 0.64 7.00
C LYS A 13 16.60 -0.87 7.21
N PRO A 14 15.43 -1.50 7.40
CA PRO A 14 15.35 -2.93 7.73
C PRO A 14 15.99 -3.84 6.69
N THR A 15 16.72 -4.83 7.16
CA THR A 15 17.33 -5.92 6.37
C THR A 15 16.78 -7.26 6.83
N ALA A 16 16.91 -8.30 6.03
CA ALA A 16 16.46 -9.65 6.40
C ALA A 16 17.11 -10.16 7.70
N SER A 17 18.34 -9.71 8.01
CA SER A 17 19.06 -10.13 9.21
C SER A 17 18.50 -9.60 10.53
N ASP A 18 17.65 -8.57 10.49
CA ASP A 18 17.01 -7.98 11.67
C ASP A 18 15.88 -8.87 12.23
N PHE A 19 15.41 -9.81 11.44
CA PHE A 19 14.24 -10.64 11.74
C PHE A 19 14.63 -12.08 12.06
N ALA A 20 13.80 -12.72 12.86
CA ALA A 20 13.82 -14.15 13.11
C ALA A 20 12.46 -14.77 12.86
N ILE A 21 12.44 -15.99 12.36
CA ILE A 21 11.27 -16.85 12.38
C ILE A 21 11.53 -17.89 13.48
N ILE A 22 10.67 -17.89 14.47
CA ILE A 22 10.76 -18.77 15.65
C ILE A 22 9.55 -19.70 15.72
N GLU A 23 9.70 -20.81 16.43
CA GLU A 23 8.57 -21.63 16.82
C GLU A 23 7.93 -21.06 18.09
N ALA A 24 6.61 -20.97 18.12
CA ALA A 24 5.80 -20.53 19.23
C ALA A 24 4.55 -21.39 19.37
N ASP A 25 3.94 -21.39 20.55
CA ASP A 25 2.64 -22.01 20.75
C ASP A 25 1.56 -21.24 19.96
N ALA A 26 0.56 -21.94 19.46
CA ALA A 26 -0.59 -21.29 18.83
C ALA A 26 -1.38 -20.50 19.89
N PRO A 27 -1.78 -19.26 19.59
CA PRO A 27 -2.56 -18.48 20.56
C PRO A 27 -3.97 -19.08 20.73
N ALA A 28 -4.55 -18.87 21.91
CA ALA A 28 -5.95 -19.24 22.15
C ALA A 28 -6.90 -18.23 21.49
N CYS A 29 -8.08 -18.69 21.08
CA CYS A 29 -9.13 -17.81 20.59
C CYS A 29 -9.59 -16.86 21.70
N PRO A 30 -9.55 -15.53 21.48
CA PRO A 30 -9.93 -14.57 22.53
C PRO A 30 -11.45 -14.54 22.71
N GLU A 31 -11.88 -14.13 23.90
CA GLU A 31 -13.30 -13.95 24.20
C GLU A 31 -13.90 -12.87 23.29
N GLY A 32 -15.03 -13.16 22.67
CA GLY A 32 -15.68 -12.27 21.68
C GLY A 32 -14.91 -12.07 20.37
N GLY A 33 -13.84 -12.84 20.13
CA GLY A 33 -13.01 -12.72 18.92
C GLY A 33 -12.91 -14.03 18.13
N VAL A 34 -11.85 -14.14 17.34
CA VAL A 34 -11.60 -15.28 16.45
C VAL A 34 -10.14 -15.71 16.46
N LEU A 35 -9.91 -16.99 16.19
CA LEU A 35 -8.61 -17.52 15.80
C LEU A 35 -8.60 -17.70 14.28
N VAL A 36 -7.61 -17.10 13.62
CA VAL A 36 -7.49 -17.08 12.16
C VAL A 36 -6.23 -17.80 11.74
N ARG A 37 -6.35 -18.78 10.85
CA ARG A 37 -5.23 -19.35 10.11
C ARG A 37 -4.85 -18.36 9.00
N VAL A 38 -3.63 -17.86 9.04
CA VAL A 38 -3.12 -16.90 8.07
C VAL A 38 -2.80 -17.60 6.76
N VAL A 39 -3.37 -17.12 5.67
CA VAL A 39 -3.11 -17.64 4.32
C VAL A 39 -2.21 -16.69 3.54
N HIS A 40 -2.51 -15.41 3.53
CA HIS A 40 -1.66 -14.40 2.92
C HIS A 40 -1.28 -13.33 3.93
N LEU A 41 -0.01 -12.97 3.93
CA LEU A 41 0.55 -11.86 4.69
C LEU A 41 0.92 -10.73 3.72
N SER A 42 0.40 -9.55 3.99
CA SER A 42 0.73 -8.30 3.30
C SER A 42 2.00 -7.70 3.88
N LEU A 43 2.96 -7.39 3.03
CA LEU A 43 4.12 -6.58 3.43
C LEU A 43 3.95 -5.16 2.91
N ASP A 44 4.07 -4.20 3.82
CA ASP A 44 3.83 -2.78 3.53
C ASP A 44 4.95 -1.90 4.11
N PRO A 45 5.38 -0.83 3.38
CA PRO A 45 6.53 -0.03 3.81
C PRO A 45 6.34 0.67 5.16
N TYR A 46 5.09 1.01 5.55
CA TYR A 46 4.81 1.67 6.84
C TYR A 46 5.24 0.83 8.06
N VAL A 47 5.34 -0.49 7.89
CA VAL A 47 5.87 -1.38 8.94
C VAL A 47 7.27 -0.96 9.35
N GLY A 48 8.10 -0.46 8.43
CA GLY A 48 9.42 0.10 8.74
C GLY A 48 9.38 1.25 9.76
N SER A 49 8.35 2.10 9.73
CA SER A 49 8.12 3.13 10.75
C SER A 49 7.66 2.51 12.07
N ARG A 50 6.77 1.53 12.02
CA ARG A 50 6.26 0.83 13.21
C ARG A 50 7.34 0.09 13.99
N LEU A 51 8.33 -0.48 13.30
CA LEU A 51 9.48 -1.14 13.95
C LEU A 51 10.22 -0.20 14.91
N ARG A 52 10.11 1.12 14.71
CA ARG A 52 10.77 2.17 15.50
C ARG A 52 9.81 2.93 16.41
N GLY A 53 8.58 2.44 16.57
CA GLY A 53 7.55 3.14 17.35
C GLY A 53 7.07 4.45 16.71
N ARG A 54 7.21 4.59 15.40
CA ARG A 54 6.77 5.77 14.63
C ARG A 54 5.66 5.36 13.68
N HIS A 55 4.45 5.76 13.96
CA HIS A 55 3.34 5.58 13.01
C HIS A 55 2.19 6.50 13.42
N MET A 56 1.89 7.50 12.60
CA MET A 56 0.76 8.42 12.76
C MET A 56 0.60 8.97 14.20
N GLY A 57 1.70 9.38 14.81
CA GLY A 57 1.76 9.81 16.19
C GLY A 57 2.52 8.81 17.06
N GLU A 58 1.91 8.32 18.14
CA GLU A 58 2.55 7.49 19.14
C GLU A 58 2.10 6.02 19.01
N ALA A 59 2.80 5.24 18.19
CA ALA A 59 2.68 3.79 18.23
C ALA A 59 3.79 3.20 19.10
N PRO A 60 3.49 2.26 20.02
CA PRO A 60 4.55 1.61 20.77
C PRO A 60 5.47 0.83 19.82
N PRO A 61 6.78 0.71 20.13
CA PRO A 61 7.68 -0.14 19.39
C PRO A 61 7.17 -1.58 19.34
N VAL A 62 7.51 -2.29 18.28
CA VAL A 62 7.20 -3.72 18.17
C VAL A 62 7.90 -4.47 19.29
N PRO A 63 7.18 -5.31 20.05
CA PRO A 63 7.80 -6.13 21.09
C PRO A 63 8.87 -7.06 20.48
N MET A 64 10.01 -7.20 21.15
CA MET A 64 11.12 -8.05 20.68
C MET A 64 10.75 -9.52 20.48
N GLN A 65 9.71 -10.00 21.19
CA GLN A 65 9.21 -11.38 21.08
C GLN A 65 7.77 -11.44 20.56
N GLY A 66 7.24 -10.31 20.07
CA GLY A 66 5.92 -10.24 19.49
C GLY A 66 5.95 -10.42 17.98
N ALA A 67 4.80 -10.68 17.39
CA ALA A 67 4.62 -10.71 15.96
C ALA A 67 4.96 -9.34 15.33
N ILE A 68 5.73 -9.34 14.25
CA ILE A 68 5.91 -8.14 13.44
C ILE A 68 4.56 -7.75 12.83
N PRO A 69 4.16 -6.47 12.87
CA PRO A 69 2.91 -6.03 12.30
C PRO A 69 2.77 -6.35 10.82
N GLY A 70 1.56 -6.64 10.38
CA GLY A 70 1.24 -6.85 8.98
C GLY A 70 -0.22 -7.22 8.79
N ALA A 71 -0.82 -6.72 7.71
CA ALA A 71 -2.17 -7.12 7.36
C ALA A 71 -2.19 -8.57 6.85
N ILE A 72 -3.27 -9.26 7.12
CA ILE A 72 -3.45 -10.66 6.71
C ILE A 72 -4.77 -10.88 6.00
N ILE A 73 -4.77 -11.90 5.15
CA ILE A 73 -5.96 -12.62 4.68
C ILE A 73 -5.87 -14.01 5.27
N GLY A 74 -6.94 -14.48 5.88
CA GLY A 74 -6.96 -15.80 6.50
C GLY A 74 -8.36 -16.36 6.67
N GLN A 75 -8.42 -17.57 7.18
CA GLN A 75 -9.66 -18.28 7.42
C GLN A 75 -9.88 -18.51 8.92
N VAL A 76 -11.08 -18.23 9.39
CA VAL A 76 -11.45 -18.45 10.79
C VAL A 76 -11.43 -19.94 11.10
N THR A 77 -10.64 -20.36 12.10
CA THR A 77 -10.54 -21.74 12.59
C THR A 77 -11.24 -21.96 13.91
N GLU A 78 -11.37 -20.92 14.73
CA GLU A 78 -12.20 -20.89 15.94
C GLU A 78 -12.87 -19.52 16.07
N SER A 79 -14.13 -19.49 16.48
CA SER A 79 -14.88 -18.24 16.67
C SER A 79 -15.62 -18.22 18.00
N ARG A 80 -15.46 -17.11 18.71
CA ARG A 80 -16.28 -16.68 19.86
C ARG A 80 -16.96 -15.33 19.56
N ALA A 81 -16.88 -14.86 18.31
CA ALA A 81 -17.58 -13.67 17.83
C ALA A 81 -18.99 -14.05 17.35
N PRO A 82 -20.01 -13.19 17.59
CA PRO A 82 -21.41 -13.55 17.28
C PRO A 82 -21.72 -13.59 15.79
N ASP A 83 -20.94 -12.93 14.96
CA ASP A 83 -21.21 -12.69 13.52
C ASP A 83 -20.11 -13.23 12.59
N LEU A 84 -19.17 -14.02 13.12
CA LEU A 84 -18.15 -14.72 12.36
C LEU A 84 -18.20 -16.21 12.67
N ALA A 85 -18.19 -17.04 11.62
CA ALA A 85 -18.22 -18.50 11.73
C ALA A 85 -16.87 -19.11 11.33
N VAL A 86 -16.61 -20.33 11.82
CA VAL A 86 -15.50 -21.16 11.31
C VAL A 86 -15.67 -21.36 9.81
N GLY A 87 -14.59 -21.17 9.06
CA GLY A 87 -14.58 -21.21 7.60
C GLY A 87 -14.76 -19.84 6.93
N ASP A 88 -15.18 -18.79 7.65
CA ASP A 88 -15.27 -17.46 7.07
C ASP A 88 -13.87 -16.94 6.68
N TRP A 89 -13.80 -16.30 5.51
CA TRP A 89 -12.62 -15.57 5.07
C TRP A 89 -12.61 -14.15 5.63
N VAL A 90 -11.45 -13.75 6.11
CA VAL A 90 -11.32 -12.47 6.81
C VAL A 90 -10.03 -11.74 6.42
N HIS A 91 -10.10 -10.42 6.49
CA HIS A 91 -8.97 -9.51 6.44
C HIS A 91 -8.79 -8.85 7.80
N SER A 92 -7.55 -8.67 8.22
CA SER A 92 -7.19 -7.88 9.40
C SER A 92 -5.90 -7.10 9.17
N MET A 93 -5.82 -5.88 9.68
CA MET A 93 -4.59 -5.08 9.71
C MET A 93 -3.65 -5.48 10.86
N GLU A 94 -4.16 -6.25 11.84
CA GLU A 94 -3.46 -6.59 13.09
C GLU A 94 -3.01 -8.07 13.15
N GLY A 95 -3.07 -8.80 12.02
CA GLY A 95 -2.73 -10.22 11.99
C GLY A 95 -1.27 -10.53 12.24
N GLY A 96 -0.36 -9.72 11.73
CA GLY A 96 1.07 -9.87 11.93
C GLY A 96 1.72 -11.05 11.20
N TRP A 97 3.04 -11.16 11.35
CA TRP A 97 3.85 -12.21 10.71
C TRP A 97 3.77 -13.52 11.50
N GLN A 98 2.73 -14.28 11.29
CA GLN A 98 2.51 -15.54 12.00
C GLN A 98 1.56 -16.47 11.25
N GLU A 99 1.57 -17.76 11.58
CA GLU A 99 0.70 -18.77 10.96
C GLU A 99 -0.74 -18.73 11.50
N PHE A 100 -0.92 -18.34 12.78
CA PHE A 100 -2.23 -18.20 13.41
C PHE A 100 -2.30 -16.88 14.17
N ALA A 101 -3.37 -16.13 13.98
CA ALA A 101 -3.62 -14.85 14.62
C ALA A 101 -4.88 -14.90 15.50
N ALA A 102 -4.73 -14.56 16.79
CA ALA A 102 -5.84 -14.36 17.71
C ALA A 102 -6.27 -12.89 17.64
N LEU A 103 -7.49 -12.61 17.20
CA LEU A 103 -7.97 -11.28 16.85
C LEU A 103 -9.27 -10.95 17.55
N SER A 104 -9.37 -9.75 18.14
CA SER A 104 -10.65 -9.20 18.60
C SER A 104 -11.56 -8.91 17.40
N ARG A 105 -12.87 -8.97 17.60
CA ARG A 105 -13.86 -8.79 16.54
C ARG A 105 -13.73 -7.47 15.80
N GLU A 106 -13.43 -6.39 16.49
CA GLU A 106 -13.28 -5.05 15.90
C GLU A 106 -12.12 -4.92 14.91
N HIS A 107 -11.13 -5.81 14.99
CA HIS A 107 -9.96 -5.81 14.09
C HIS A 107 -10.13 -6.74 12.89
N VAL A 108 -11.31 -7.33 12.70
CA VAL A 108 -11.58 -8.34 11.68
C VAL A 108 -12.68 -7.87 10.73
N ARG A 109 -12.39 -7.86 9.45
CA ARG A 109 -13.34 -7.62 8.38
C ARG A 109 -13.60 -8.92 7.63
N LYS A 110 -14.87 -9.36 7.55
CA LYS A 110 -15.26 -10.49 6.69
C LYS A 110 -15.11 -10.08 5.23
N ILE A 111 -14.56 -10.96 4.41
CA ILE A 111 -14.40 -10.77 2.96
C ILE A 111 -15.15 -11.84 2.18
N ASP A 112 -15.55 -11.48 0.97
CA ASP A 112 -16.14 -12.42 0.02
C ASP A 112 -15.05 -12.94 -0.93
N PRO A 113 -14.65 -14.23 -0.83
CA PRO A 113 -13.59 -14.80 -1.66
C PRO A 113 -13.97 -14.95 -3.13
N THR A 114 -15.25 -14.73 -3.49
CA THR A 114 -15.74 -14.88 -4.87
C THR A 114 -15.52 -13.61 -5.70
N LEU A 115 -15.26 -12.46 -5.06
CA LEU A 115 -15.12 -11.17 -5.74
C LEU A 115 -13.79 -11.04 -6.50
N ALA A 116 -12.72 -11.67 -6.00
CA ALA A 116 -11.39 -11.65 -6.60
C ALA A 116 -10.52 -12.75 -5.97
N PRO A 117 -9.34 -13.08 -6.53
CA PRO A 117 -8.36 -13.92 -5.86
C PRO A 117 -8.07 -13.43 -4.43
N LEU A 118 -7.94 -14.35 -3.47
CA LEU A 118 -7.80 -13.98 -2.05
C LEU A 118 -6.69 -12.96 -1.78
N ALA A 119 -5.54 -13.10 -2.43
CA ALA A 119 -4.43 -12.16 -2.27
C ALA A 119 -4.75 -10.73 -2.75
N ALA A 120 -5.72 -10.54 -3.65
CA ALA A 120 -6.18 -9.21 -4.06
C ALA A 120 -6.72 -8.40 -2.88
N HIS A 121 -7.31 -9.07 -1.86
CA HIS A 121 -7.78 -8.44 -0.63
C HIS A 121 -6.64 -7.93 0.28
N ALA A 122 -5.39 -8.35 0.06
CA ALA A 122 -4.21 -7.77 0.70
C ALA A 122 -3.63 -6.56 -0.06
N GLY A 123 -4.09 -6.32 -1.29
CA GLY A 123 -3.58 -5.29 -2.19
C GLY A 123 -4.68 -4.41 -2.77
N VAL A 124 -5.11 -4.71 -4.00
CA VAL A 124 -6.03 -3.90 -4.80
C VAL A 124 -7.44 -3.79 -4.22
N LEU A 125 -7.93 -4.74 -3.44
CA LEU A 125 -9.16 -4.69 -2.63
C LEU A 125 -8.88 -4.50 -1.12
N GLY A 126 -7.60 -4.37 -0.76
CA GLY A 126 -7.13 -4.12 0.60
C GLY A 126 -6.88 -2.63 0.87
N MET A 127 -6.06 -2.39 1.91
CA MET A 127 -5.68 -1.04 2.32
C MET A 127 -5.03 -0.22 1.20
N PRO A 128 -4.12 -0.77 0.37
CA PRO A 128 -3.54 -0.01 -0.73
C PRO A 128 -4.57 0.45 -1.78
N GLY A 129 -5.55 -0.41 -2.11
CA GLY A 129 -6.63 -0.06 -3.03
C GLY A 129 -7.57 0.99 -2.45
N LEU A 130 -7.97 0.86 -1.18
CA LEU A 130 -8.77 1.85 -0.47
C LEU A 130 -8.05 3.22 -0.42
N THR A 131 -6.74 3.22 -0.20
CA THR A 131 -5.90 4.42 -0.23
C THR A 131 -5.98 5.12 -1.58
N ALA A 132 -5.80 4.37 -2.66
CA ALA A 132 -5.88 4.88 -4.03
C ALA A 132 -7.29 5.43 -4.35
N TRP A 133 -8.33 4.66 -4.02
CA TRP A 133 -9.72 5.06 -4.22
C TRP A 133 -10.06 6.35 -3.47
N ALA A 134 -9.70 6.42 -2.19
CA ALA A 134 -9.97 7.59 -1.36
C ALA A 134 -9.26 8.84 -1.90
N GLY A 135 -7.98 8.73 -2.25
CA GLY A 135 -7.23 9.86 -2.77
C GLY A 135 -7.76 10.38 -4.10
N ILE A 136 -8.10 9.49 -5.03
CA ILE A 136 -8.58 9.87 -6.37
C ILE A 136 -10.03 10.33 -6.37
N THR A 137 -10.91 9.62 -5.66
CA THR A 137 -12.35 9.90 -5.75
C THR A 137 -12.84 10.88 -4.70
N GLN A 138 -12.26 10.90 -3.49
CA GLN A 138 -12.74 11.71 -2.37
C GLN A 138 -11.95 13.01 -2.21
N LEU A 139 -10.62 12.95 -2.33
CA LEU A 139 -9.75 14.11 -2.12
C LEU A 139 -9.47 14.85 -3.43
N ALA A 140 -8.87 14.20 -4.41
CA ALA A 140 -8.56 14.82 -5.69
C ALA A 140 -9.80 15.00 -6.60
N LYS A 141 -10.81 14.15 -6.47
CA LYS A 141 -12.05 14.18 -7.30
C LYS A 141 -11.72 14.23 -8.79
N VAL A 142 -10.92 13.28 -9.23
CA VAL A 142 -10.48 13.17 -10.63
C VAL A 142 -11.67 12.95 -11.56
N GLY A 143 -11.62 13.59 -12.72
CA GLY A 143 -12.65 13.50 -13.74
C GLY A 143 -12.14 13.86 -15.14
N PRO A 144 -13.04 14.06 -16.12
CA PRO A 144 -12.71 14.40 -17.50
C PRO A 144 -11.81 15.65 -17.61
N GLY A 145 -10.79 15.58 -18.49
CA GLY A 145 -9.82 16.64 -18.73
C GLY A 145 -8.66 16.71 -17.73
N ASP A 146 -8.65 15.83 -16.70
CA ASP A 146 -7.53 15.77 -15.77
C ASP A 146 -6.33 15.06 -16.37
N THR A 147 -5.16 15.65 -16.14
CA THR A 147 -3.85 15.01 -16.32
C THR A 147 -3.30 14.65 -14.95
N VAL A 148 -3.09 13.36 -14.69
CA VAL A 148 -2.72 12.81 -13.38
C VAL A 148 -1.27 12.33 -13.43
N LEU A 149 -0.45 12.79 -12.47
CA LEU A 149 0.89 12.28 -12.22
C LEU A 149 0.88 11.43 -10.95
N VAL A 150 1.50 10.26 -11.02
CA VAL A 150 1.59 9.31 -9.90
C VAL A 150 3.03 8.86 -9.75
N ASP A 151 3.61 9.03 -8.58
CA ASP A 151 4.90 8.41 -8.26
C ASP A 151 4.75 7.03 -7.65
N ALA A 152 5.85 6.30 -7.47
CA ALA A 152 5.82 4.88 -7.11
C ALA A 152 4.77 4.08 -7.92
N ALA A 153 4.56 4.43 -9.18
CA ALA A 153 3.47 3.96 -10.03
C ALA A 153 3.42 2.44 -10.25
N ALA A 154 4.53 1.72 -10.06
CA ALA A 154 4.58 0.26 -10.13
C ALA A 154 4.17 -0.43 -8.82
N GLY A 155 3.94 0.34 -7.75
CA GLY A 155 3.51 -0.18 -6.45
C GLY A 155 1.99 -0.38 -6.37
N PRO A 156 1.50 -1.03 -5.30
CA PRO A 156 0.09 -1.36 -5.16
C PRO A 156 -0.83 -0.14 -5.05
N VAL A 157 -0.38 0.95 -4.41
CA VAL A 157 -1.14 2.20 -4.35
C VAL A 157 -1.03 2.93 -5.69
N GLY A 158 0.18 3.25 -6.14
CA GLY A 158 0.38 4.06 -7.34
C GLY A 158 -0.22 3.46 -8.61
N GLY A 159 -0.05 2.13 -8.81
CA GLY A 159 -0.65 1.43 -9.94
C GLY A 159 -2.19 1.46 -9.92
N THR A 160 -2.78 1.34 -8.73
CA THR A 160 -4.24 1.43 -8.56
C THR A 160 -4.75 2.87 -8.75
N VAL A 161 -4.01 3.87 -8.26
CA VAL A 161 -4.33 5.31 -8.44
C VAL A 161 -4.52 5.66 -9.91
N GLY A 162 -3.55 5.32 -10.76
CA GLY A 162 -3.65 5.71 -12.17
C GLY A 162 -4.76 5.00 -12.93
N GLN A 163 -5.01 3.72 -12.61
CA GLN A 163 -6.11 2.97 -13.20
C GLN A 163 -7.47 3.52 -12.75
N ILE A 164 -7.67 3.81 -11.47
CA ILE A 164 -8.91 4.45 -10.99
C ILE A 164 -9.05 5.84 -11.61
N ALA A 165 -7.98 6.62 -11.73
CA ALA A 165 -8.02 7.90 -12.41
C ALA A 165 -8.52 7.77 -13.84
N ARG A 166 -8.04 6.77 -14.58
CA ARG A 166 -8.52 6.47 -15.95
C ARG A 166 -10.00 6.09 -15.97
N ILE A 167 -10.44 5.20 -15.07
CA ILE A 167 -11.84 4.79 -14.93
C ILE A 167 -12.75 5.99 -14.62
N LYS A 168 -12.26 6.95 -13.82
CA LYS A 168 -13.00 8.20 -13.51
C LYS A 168 -12.92 9.26 -14.60
N GLY A 169 -12.24 8.97 -15.72
CA GLY A 169 -12.24 9.82 -16.93
C GLY A 169 -11.03 10.74 -17.09
N ALA A 170 -9.93 10.49 -16.34
CA ALA A 170 -8.70 11.24 -16.59
C ALA A 170 -8.28 11.13 -18.05
N GLU A 171 -7.96 12.26 -18.66
CA GLU A 171 -7.54 12.35 -20.05
C GLU A 171 -6.13 11.76 -20.25
N ARG A 172 -5.25 12.00 -19.28
CA ARG A 172 -3.87 11.52 -19.30
C ARG A 172 -3.42 11.07 -17.93
N VAL A 173 -2.71 9.92 -17.88
CA VAL A 173 -2.12 9.37 -16.65
C VAL A 173 -0.65 9.08 -16.90
N VAL A 174 0.23 9.72 -16.12
CA VAL A 174 1.69 9.57 -16.20
C VAL A 174 2.19 8.97 -14.90
N GLY A 175 3.05 7.95 -15.00
CA GLY A 175 3.68 7.31 -13.86
C GLY A 175 5.15 7.71 -13.71
N ILE A 176 5.67 7.66 -12.49
CA ILE A 176 7.10 7.66 -12.19
C ILE A 176 7.42 6.33 -11.50
N ALA A 177 8.40 5.59 -12.02
CA ALA A 177 8.85 4.32 -11.44
C ALA A 177 10.36 4.15 -11.61
N GLY A 178 10.96 3.17 -10.95
CA GLY A 178 12.42 2.97 -10.99
C GLY A 178 12.84 1.75 -11.80
N GLY A 179 13.32 1.99 -12.99
CA GLY A 179 13.85 1.00 -13.92
C GLY A 179 12.85 0.60 -15.02
N PRO A 180 13.35 0.16 -16.19
CA PRO A 180 12.55 -0.08 -17.38
C PRO A 180 11.49 -1.16 -17.18
N GLU A 181 11.77 -2.20 -16.41
CA GLU A 181 10.80 -3.27 -16.14
C GLU A 181 9.57 -2.78 -15.35
N LYS A 182 9.77 -1.82 -14.43
CA LYS A 182 8.67 -1.21 -13.68
C LYS A 182 7.87 -0.26 -14.55
N CYS A 183 8.56 0.50 -15.41
CA CYS A 183 7.88 1.36 -16.36
C CYS A 183 7.05 0.54 -17.35
N ALA A 184 7.56 -0.58 -17.84
CA ALA A 184 6.80 -1.50 -18.70
C ALA A 184 5.56 -2.07 -17.97
N LEU A 185 5.66 -2.43 -16.68
CA LEU A 185 4.50 -2.84 -15.90
C LEU A 185 3.43 -1.73 -15.85
N VAL A 186 3.86 -0.48 -15.67
CA VAL A 186 2.97 0.69 -15.56
C VAL A 186 2.27 0.99 -16.89
N THR A 187 3.00 0.94 -18.02
CA THR A 187 2.41 1.21 -19.34
C THR A 187 1.65 0.01 -19.91
N ASP A 188 2.27 -1.17 -19.92
CA ASP A 188 1.74 -2.31 -20.68
C ASP A 188 0.65 -3.07 -19.91
N THR A 189 0.74 -3.07 -18.56
CA THR A 189 -0.23 -3.78 -17.73
C THR A 189 -1.27 -2.83 -17.14
N TYR A 190 -0.83 -1.71 -16.53
CA TYR A 190 -1.75 -0.79 -15.86
C TYR A 190 -2.34 0.27 -16.81
N GLY A 191 -1.85 0.35 -18.06
CA GLY A 191 -2.42 1.19 -19.09
C GLY A 191 -2.23 2.70 -18.90
N PHE A 192 -1.14 3.11 -18.22
CA PHE A 192 -0.76 4.52 -18.17
C PHE A 192 -0.26 4.98 -19.54
N ASP A 193 -0.46 6.26 -19.86
CA ASP A 193 -0.04 6.83 -21.15
C ASP A 193 1.48 6.95 -21.27
N ALA A 194 2.17 7.14 -20.14
CA ALA A 194 3.63 7.16 -20.06
C ALA A 194 4.10 6.74 -18.65
N CYS A 195 5.33 6.25 -18.58
CA CYS A 195 6.03 6.07 -17.31
C CYS A 195 7.46 6.56 -17.45
N VAL A 196 7.88 7.42 -16.55
CA VAL A 196 9.22 7.99 -16.50
C VAL A 196 10.08 7.19 -15.52
N ASP A 197 11.22 6.69 -15.99
CA ASP A 197 12.21 6.02 -15.15
C ASP A 197 13.09 7.06 -14.44
N TYR A 198 12.86 7.28 -13.15
CA TYR A 198 13.62 8.26 -12.35
C TYR A 198 15.10 7.89 -12.16
N LYS A 199 15.53 6.68 -12.57
CA LYS A 199 16.91 6.23 -12.55
C LYS A 199 17.66 6.50 -13.85
N ALA A 200 16.94 6.86 -14.91
CA ALA A 200 17.55 7.19 -16.19
C ALA A 200 18.18 8.60 -16.16
N GLU A 201 19.26 8.77 -16.90
CA GLU A 201 19.81 10.10 -17.15
C GLU A 201 18.78 10.96 -17.90
N GLY A 202 18.65 12.24 -17.53
CA GLY A 202 17.71 13.16 -18.19
C GLY A 202 16.22 12.91 -17.87
N TRP A 203 15.90 12.15 -16.83
CA TRP A 203 14.51 11.81 -16.50
C TRP A 203 13.61 13.03 -16.21
N HIS A 204 14.17 14.17 -15.78
CA HIS A 204 13.40 15.40 -15.60
C HIS A 204 12.90 15.97 -16.94
N ASP A 205 13.71 15.89 -17.99
CA ASP A 205 13.31 16.33 -19.33
C ASP A 205 12.23 15.37 -19.87
N ALA A 206 12.43 14.06 -19.67
CA ALA A 206 11.42 13.06 -20.04
C ALA A 206 10.09 13.26 -19.29
N LEU A 207 10.12 13.72 -18.03
CA LEU A 207 8.91 14.06 -17.29
C LEU A 207 8.22 15.29 -17.88
N ALA A 208 8.98 16.32 -18.27
CA ALA A 208 8.43 17.50 -18.91
C ALA A 208 7.79 17.15 -20.28
N GLU A 209 8.44 16.29 -21.06
CA GLU A 209 7.89 15.77 -22.33
C GLU A 209 6.62 14.93 -22.13
N ALA A 210 6.55 14.15 -21.04
CA ALA A 210 5.37 13.37 -20.70
C ALA A 210 4.19 14.24 -20.24
N LEU A 211 4.43 15.49 -19.83
CA LEU A 211 3.45 16.45 -19.32
C LEU A 211 3.44 17.75 -20.16
N PRO A 212 3.21 17.70 -21.47
CA PRO A 212 3.38 18.86 -22.36
C PRO A 212 2.48 20.05 -21.97
N ASP A 213 1.29 19.79 -21.48
CA ASP A 213 0.32 20.80 -21.03
C ASP A 213 0.28 20.95 -19.51
N GLY A 214 1.22 20.33 -18.80
CA GLY A 214 1.25 20.26 -17.34
C GLY A 214 0.20 19.31 -16.76
N LEU A 215 0.25 19.12 -15.43
CA LEU A 215 -0.66 18.25 -14.69
C LEU A 215 -1.74 19.04 -13.93
N SER A 216 -2.89 18.45 -13.69
CA SER A 216 -3.97 18.99 -12.86
C SER A 216 -4.10 18.26 -11.52
N VAL A 217 -3.59 17.02 -11.44
CA VAL A 217 -3.60 16.21 -10.22
C VAL A 217 -2.25 15.51 -10.06
N PHE A 218 -1.75 15.44 -8.83
CA PHE A 218 -0.65 14.53 -8.50
C PHE A 218 -0.95 13.74 -7.23
N PHE A 219 -0.47 12.50 -7.21
CA PHE A 219 -0.59 11.60 -6.08
C PHE A 219 0.81 11.19 -5.61
N GLU A 220 1.15 11.61 -4.40
CA GLU A 220 2.49 11.56 -3.83
C GLU A 220 2.62 10.45 -2.79
N ASN A 221 3.55 9.54 -3.02
CA ASN A 221 3.84 8.41 -2.13
C ASN A 221 5.26 8.42 -1.56
N VAL A 222 6.17 9.25 -2.07
CA VAL A 222 7.62 9.09 -1.90
C VAL A 222 8.23 10.14 -0.99
N SER A 223 8.13 11.43 -1.37
CA SER A 223 8.82 12.50 -0.65
C SER A 223 8.25 13.90 -0.93
N ALA A 224 8.55 14.85 -0.05
CA ALA A 224 8.19 16.25 -0.28
C ALA A 224 8.88 16.84 -1.52
N ASP A 225 10.10 16.38 -1.85
CA ASP A 225 10.83 16.84 -3.04
C ASP A 225 10.10 16.40 -4.32
N MET A 226 9.57 15.19 -4.35
CA MET A 226 8.75 14.70 -5.47
C MET A 226 7.44 15.47 -5.57
N ALA A 227 6.79 15.81 -4.43
CA ALA A 227 5.62 16.69 -4.42
C ALA A 227 5.93 18.07 -5.01
N MET A 228 7.09 18.64 -4.66
CA MET A 228 7.51 19.94 -5.19
C MET A 228 7.87 19.87 -6.68
N LEU A 229 8.49 18.79 -7.13
CA LEU A 229 8.72 18.53 -8.55
C LEU A 229 7.40 18.43 -9.31
N ALA A 230 6.46 17.64 -8.85
CA ALA A 230 5.12 17.53 -9.44
C ALA A 230 4.44 18.91 -9.52
N LEU A 231 4.51 19.69 -8.43
CA LEU A 231 3.92 21.02 -8.38
C LEU A 231 4.59 22.00 -9.35
N SER A 232 5.88 21.84 -9.68
CA SER A 232 6.56 22.68 -10.69
C SER A 232 5.95 22.51 -12.09
N HIS A 233 5.50 21.29 -12.42
CA HIS A 233 4.82 20.96 -13.67
C HIS A 233 3.29 21.19 -13.61
N ALA A 234 2.76 21.64 -12.46
CA ALA A 234 1.31 21.75 -12.29
C ALA A 234 0.69 22.92 -13.04
N ARG A 235 -0.52 22.72 -13.51
CA ARG A 235 -1.42 23.81 -13.95
C ARG A 235 -1.85 24.65 -12.75
N ILE A 236 -2.42 25.82 -13.00
CA ILE A 236 -3.08 26.60 -11.96
C ILE A 236 -4.31 25.84 -11.43
N TYR A 237 -4.53 25.88 -10.11
CA TYR A 237 -5.56 25.12 -9.39
C TYR A 237 -5.33 23.60 -9.34
N ALA A 238 -4.10 23.14 -9.49
CA ALA A 238 -3.77 21.74 -9.33
C ALA A 238 -4.14 21.22 -7.93
N ARG A 239 -4.46 19.93 -7.86
CA ARG A 239 -4.82 19.20 -6.65
C ARG A 239 -3.76 18.14 -6.37
N GLY A 240 -3.15 18.20 -5.19
CA GLY A 240 -2.17 17.22 -4.74
C GLY A 240 -2.73 16.38 -3.60
N VAL A 241 -2.52 15.06 -3.66
CA VAL A 241 -2.78 14.15 -2.55
C VAL A 241 -1.43 13.68 -2.01
N LEU A 242 -1.17 14.00 -0.75
CA LEU A 242 0.03 13.57 -0.02
C LEU A 242 -0.32 12.33 0.79
N CYS A 243 0.06 11.16 0.29
CA CYS A 243 -0.31 9.86 0.85
C CYS A 243 0.79 9.27 1.73
N GLY A 244 2.05 9.36 1.30
CA GLY A 244 3.16 8.73 2.00
C GLY A 244 4.46 9.48 1.81
N LEU A 245 5.39 9.20 2.72
CA LEU A 245 6.75 9.71 2.68
C LEU A 245 7.69 8.50 2.85
N VAL A 246 7.66 7.58 1.86
CA VAL A 246 8.37 6.31 1.96
C VAL A 246 9.87 6.50 2.22
N ASP A 247 10.46 7.55 1.67
CA ASP A 247 11.86 7.91 1.93
C ASP A 247 12.13 8.30 3.39
N ALA A 248 11.12 8.81 4.10
CA ALA A 248 11.23 9.17 5.52
C ALA A 248 11.03 7.97 6.46
N TYR A 249 10.51 6.85 5.99
CA TYR A 249 10.24 5.69 6.85
C TYR A 249 11.51 5.04 7.40
N HIS A 250 12.69 5.40 6.89
CA HIS A 250 13.98 4.83 7.29
C HIS A 250 14.93 5.79 7.98
N THR A 251 14.61 7.08 8.02
CA THR A 251 15.51 8.08 8.60
C THR A 251 15.27 8.25 10.09
N GLU A 252 16.36 8.41 10.88
CA GLU A 252 16.25 8.71 12.32
C GLU A 252 15.72 10.12 12.59
N ALA A 253 16.02 11.06 11.73
CA ALA A 253 15.50 12.40 11.83
C ALA A 253 14.00 12.44 11.52
N GLN A 254 13.23 13.16 12.33
CA GLN A 254 12.01 13.77 11.81
C GLN A 254 12.46 14.65 10.65
N SER A 255 12.39 14.12 9.44
CA SER A 255 12.74 14.86 8.26
C SER A 255 11.76 16.04 8.19
N GLN A 256 12.26 17.23 8.47
CA GLN A 256 11.53 18.45 8.18
C GLN A 256 11.52 18.59 6.66
N HIS A 257 10.45 18.16 6.06
CA HIS A 257 10.25 18.32 4.63
C HIS A 257 9.83 19.76 4.36
N ALA A 258 10.75 20.54 3.82
CA ALA A 258 10.45 21.91 3.42
C ALA A 258 9.58 21.90 2.16
N MET A 259 8.44 22.56 2.20
CA MET A 259 7.60 22.82 1.03
C MET A 259 7.72 24.28 0.61
N ASN A 260 7.80 24.54 -0.69
CA ASN A 260 7.87 25.89 -1.23
C ASN A 260 6.47 26.54 -1.24
N ALA A 261 6.17 27.32 -0.21
CA ALA A 261 4.88 28.02 -0.10
C ALA A 261 4.63 28.98 -1.28
N GLY A 262 5.68 29.62 -1.81
CA GLY A 262 5.56 30.52 -2.97
C GLY A 262 5.09 29.79 -4.23
N LEU A 263 5.56 28.58 -4.44
CA LEU A 263 5.11 27.72 -5.55
C LEU A 263 3.64 27.30 -5.38
N ILE A 264 3.25 26.90 -4.16
CA ILE A 264 1.87 26.56 -3.83
C ILE A 264 0.93 27.73 -4.11
N ILE A 265 1.30 28.94 -3.64
CA ILE A 265 0.54 30.17 -3.88
C ILE A 265 0.49 30.49 -5.39
N GLY A 266 1.63 30.42 -6.08
CA GLY A 266 1.73 30.72 -7.51
C GLY A 266 0.83 29.80 -8.37
N LYS A 267 0.74 28.54 -8.01
CA LYS A 267 -0.13 27.56 -8.67
C LYS A 267 -1.58 27.58 -8.13
N ARG A 268 -1.90 28.29 -7.04
CA ARG A 268 -3.19 28.21 -6.33
C ARG A 268 -3.55 26.76 -6.04
N ALA A 269 -2.54 25.94 -5.71
CA ALA A 269 -2.70 24.51 -5.55
C ALA A 269 -3.44 24.18 -4.23
N ASN A 270 -4.25 23.12 -4.28
CA ASN A 270 -4.85 22.52 -3.11
C ASN A 270 -4.12 21.21 -2.78
N LEU A 271 -3.53 21.12 -1.58
CA LEU A 271 -2.81 19.95 -1.11
C LEU A 271 -3.58 19.30 0.02
N SER A 272 -3.92 18.03 -0.15
CA SER A 272 -4.67 17.23 0.84
C SER A 272 -3.78 16.12 1.37
N GLY A 273 -3.59 16.07 2.71
CA GLY A 273 -3.02 14.90 3.37
C GLY A 273 -4.02 13.74 3.35
N LEU A 274 -3.54 12.53 3.12
CA LEU A 274 -4.35 11.32 3.14
C LEU A 274 -3.89 10.39 4.25
N VAL A 275 -4.80 10.06 5.14
CA VAL A 275 -4.68 8.98 6.11
C VAL A 275 -5.78 7.97 5.84
N VAL A 276 -5.42 6.77 5.43
CA VAL A 276 -6.41 5.76 4.99
C VAL A 276 -7.38 5.34 6.09
N TYR A 277 -7.02 5.47 7.35
CA TYR A 277 -7.89 5.11 8.50
C TYR A 277 -9.18 5.93 8.53
N ASP A 278 -9.17 7.17 8.04
CA ASP A 278 -10.36 8.02 7.94
C ASP A 278 -11.40 7.45 6.97
N PHE A 279 -10.96 6.54 6.08
CA PHE A 279 -11.80 5.91 5.06
C PHE A 279 -12.18 4.45 5.36
N TYR A 280 -11.72 3.86 6.46
CA TYR A 280 -12.10 2.50 6.85
C TYR A 280 -13.64 2.31 6.97
N PRO A 281 -14.42 3.27 7.45
CA PRO A 281 -15.88 3.15 7.46
C PRO A 281 -16.52 3.05 6.05
N ARG A 282 -15.78 3.42 5.01
CA ARG A 282 -16.22 3.38 3.61
C ARG A 282 -15.63 2.21 2.81
N TRP A 283 -15.03 1.23 3.51
CA TRP A 283 -14.38 0.09 2.83
C TRP A 283 -15.34 -0.71 1.97
N ASP A 284 -16.57 -0.92 2.45
CA ASP A 284 -17.59 -1.68 1.70
C ASP A 284 -18.04 -0.94 0.43
N GLU A 285 -18.16 0.38 0.48
CA GLU A 285 -18.40 1.23 -0.69
C GLU A 285 -17.27 1.10 -1.72
N PHE A 286 -16.03 1.19 -1.25
CA PHE A 286 -14.87 0.98 -2.11
C PHE A 286 -14.88 -0.40 -2.78
N VAL A 287 -15.10 -1.47 -2.02
CA VAL A 287 -15.12 -2.83 -2.59
C VAL A 287 -16.26 -3.01 -3.58
N ALA A 288 -17.43 -2.44 -3.30
CA ALA A 288 -18.57 -2.49 -4.22
C ALA A 288 -18.28 -1.81 -5.57
N GLU A 289 -17.47 -0.73 -5.57
CA GLU A 289 -17.00 -0.09 -6.80
C GLU A 289 -15.87 -0.86 -7.48
N ALA A 290 -14.87 -1.31 -6.71
CA ALA A 290 -13.60 -1.83 -7.24
C ALA A 290 -13.69 -3.29 -7.72
N ALA A 291 -14.48 -4.14 -7.07
CA ALA A 291 -14.59 -5.55 -7.44
C ALA A 291 -15.11 -5.75 -8.89
N PRO A 292 -16.12 -5.01 -9.37
CA PRO A 292 -16.52 -5.07 -10.77
C PRO A 292 -15.40 -4.68 -11.76
N TRP A 293 -14.55 -3.72 -11.41
CA TRP A 293 -13.42 -3.31 -12.27
C TRP A 293 -12.34 -4.39 -12.36
N ILE A 294 -12.15 -5.17 -11.29
CA ILE A 294 -11.25 -6.32 -11.34
C ILE A 294 -11.85 -7.42 -12.19
N ALA A 295 -13.15 -7.72 -12.02
CA ALA A 295 -13.84 -8.75 -12.77
C ALA A 295 -13.89 -8.45 -14.28
N SER A 296 -14.02 -7.17 -14.68
CA SER A 296 -13.97 -6.74 -16.09
C SER A 296 -12.55 -6.68 -16.66
N GLY A 297 -11.50 -6.65 -15.81
CA GLY A 297 -10.12 -6.43 -16.20
C GLY A 297 -9.73 -4.96 -16.40
N ASP A 298 -10.60 -4.02 -16.02
CA ASP A 298 -10.33 -2.59 -16.05
C ASP A 298 -9.38 -2.17 -14.93
N LEU A 299 -9.37 -2.92 -13.82
CA LEU A 299 -8.43 -2.77 -12.72
C LEU A 299 -7.57 -4.02 -12.59
N LYS A 300 -6.30 -3.89 -12.98
CA LYS A 300 -5.30 -4.96 -12.94
C LYS A 300 -4.35 -4.75 -11.77
N PHE A 301 -3.75 -5.84 -11.30
CA PHE A 301 -2.76 -5.79 -10.24
C PHE A 301 -1.64 -6.80 -10.47
N ALA A 302 -0.48 -6.50 -9.94
CA ALA A 302 0.68 -7.40 -9.93
C ALA A 302 1.13 -7.67 -8.50
N GLU A 303 1.68 -8.85 -8.29
CA GLU A 303 2.16 -9.30 -6.99
C GLU A 303 3.60 -9.79 -7.07
N ASP A 304 4.39 -9.41 -6.08
CA ASP A 304 5.69 -9.97 -5.79
C ASP A 304 5.50 -10.98 -4.67
N ARG A 305 5.30 -12.25 -5.03
CA ARG A 305 4.85 -13.31 -4.11
C ARG A 305 5.99 -14.27 -3.76
N VAL A 306 6.05 -14.64 -2.50
CA VAL A 306 6.88 -15.74 -1.99
C VAL A 306 6.02 -16.69 -1.16
N ASN A 307 6.44 -17.95 -1.05
CA ASN A 307 5.78 -18.95 -0.23
C ASN A 307 6.59 -19.20 1.05
N GLY A 308 5.88 -19.42 2.16
CA GLY A 308 6.46 -19.68 3.48
C GLY A 308 6.85 -18.41 4.23
N LEU A 309 6.46 -18.36 5.51
CA LEU A 309 6.72 -17.23 6.39
C LEU A 309 8.22 -16.93 6.54
N GLU A 310 9.07 -17.95 6.42
CA GLU A 310 10.53 -17.85 6.44
C GLU A 310 11.11 -16.93 5.36
N ASN A 311 10.39 -16.69 4.28
CA ASN A 311 10.79 -15.81 3.19
C ASN A 311 10.31 -14.35 3.37
N ALA A 312 9.48 -14.07 4.38
CA ALA A 312 8.99 -12.72 4.66
C ALA A 312 10.12 -11.71 4.91
N PRO A 313 11.19 -12.01 5.69
CA PRO A 313 12.30 -11.08 5.91
C PRO A 313 12.98 -10.63 4.61
N ALA A 314 13.28 -11.57 3.72
CA ALA A 314 13.97 -11.28 2.44
C ALA A 314 13.06 -10.47 1.49
N LEU A 315 11.76 -10.80 1.44
CA LEU A 315 10.80 -10.04 0.65
C LEU A 315 10.59 -8.63 1.20
N PHE A 316 10.57 -8.47 2.54
CA PHE A 316 10.45 -7.18 3.17
C PHE A 316 11.69 -6.29 2.91
N GLU A 317 12.89 -6.83 3.02
CA GLU A 317 14.11 -6.11 2.64
C GLU A 317 14.07 -5.69 1.16
N ARG A 318 13.61 -6.56 0.27
CA ARG A 318 13.45 -6.26 -1.16
C ARG A 318 12.44 -5.12 -1.37
N LEU A 319 11.31 -5.15 -0.67
CA LEU A 319 10.30 -4.08 -0.67
C LEU A 319 10.90 -2.76 -0.20
N MET A 320 11.59 -2.76 0.97
CA MET A 320 12.17 -1.55 1.55
C MET A 320 13.26 -0.93 0.66
N ASN A 321 13.88 -1.73 -0.21
CA ASN A 321 14.83 -1.27 -1.22
C ASN A 321 14.17 -0.90 -2.57
N GLY A 322 12.84 -0.87 -2.63
CA GLY A 322 12.11 -0.56 -3.85
C GLY A 322 12.41 -1.54 -5.01
N LYS A 323 12.71 -2.80 -4.70
CA LYS A 323 13.02 -3.84 -5.69
C LYS A 323 11.85 -4.79 -5.97
N ASN A 324 10.71 -4.61 -5.28
CA ASN A 324 9.48 -5.35 -5.54
C ASN A 324 8.80 -4.90 -6.83
N LYS A 325 7.99 -5.77 -7.42
CA LYS A 325 7.10 -5.47 -8.55
C LYS A 325 5.65 -5.70 -8.11
N GLY A 326 4.86 -4.65 -8.05
CA GLY A 326 3.50 -4.74 -7.52
C GLY A 326 3.45 -4.93 -6.00
N LYS A 327 2.42 -5.61 -5.51
CA LYS A 327 2.18 -5.87 -4.09
C LYS A 327 3.07 -6.99 -3.56
N ALA A 328 3.83 -6.74 -2.50
CA ALA A 328 4.58 -7.79 -1.80
C ALA A 328 3.64 -8.62 -0.92
N VAL A 329 3.58 -9.92 -1.19
CA VAL A 329 2.69 -10.88 -0.52
C VAL A 329 3.46 -12.14 -0.15
N VAL A 330 3.28 -12.63 1.07
CA VAL A 330 3.75 -13.96 1.50
C VAL A 330 2.56 -14.90 1.56
N THR A 331 2.61 -16.00 0.85
CA THR A 331 1.68 -17.13 1.06
C THR A 331 2.20 -17.92 2.26
N VAL A 332 1.50 -17.83 3.38
CA VAL A 332 1.88 -18.44 4.66
C VAL A 332 1.37 -19.88 4.73
N SER A 333 0.14 -20.11 4.30
CA SER A 333 -0.45 -21.44 4.20
C SER A 333 -1.31 -21.57 2.93
N ASP A 334 -1.66 -22.81 2.57
CA ASP A 334 -2.48 -23.09 1.38
C ASP A 334 -3.91 -22.57 1.55
N GLU A 335 -4.52 -22.12 0.45
CA GLU A 335 -5.90 -21.62 0.42
C GLU A 335 -6.92 -22.77 0.65
N SER A 336 -6.54 -24.01 0.35
CA SER A 336 -7.42 -25.20 0.35
C SER A 336 -7.26 -26.12 1.56
N SER A 337 -6.53 -25.70 2.59
CA SER A 337 -6.25 -26.57 3.76
C SER A 337 -7.21 -26.35 4.92
#